data_aeca602439e3f55bfd07f80cc7a44d18
#
_entry.id   aeca602439e3f55bfd07f80cc7a44d18
#
_cell.length_a   1.000
_cell.length_b   1.000
_cell.length_c   1.000
_cell.angle_alpha   90.00
_cell.angle_beta   90.00
_cell.angle_gamma   90.00
#
_symmetry.space_group_name_H-M   'P 1'
#
loop_
_entity.id
_entity.type
_entity.pdbx_description
1 polymer ?
#
loop_
_entity_poly.entity_id
_entity_poly.type
_entity_poly.pdbx_seq_one_letter_code
_entity_poly.pdbx_strand_id
1 'polypeptide(L)'
;CEAVAQKIGGVVMPAIHFAADVDIEGPQGIGYGMDGFAGMKLPGSFYQIPLPLLTELLIHACGNYFDRGAQLVVLISGHNPPIQQQIMDQVRDHFAPLGKPVLTSMEFELADKPEYRISDHAGGYETAMMLALSPNQVNQQANVGLEREDLGIASSLSVTEATGEQGKAYFESQVRGM
;
A
#
# COMPACT_ATOMS: atom_id res chain seq x y z
N CYS A 1 5.24 -5.00 8.38
CA CYS A 1 5.11 -4.62 9.82
C CYS A 1 5.55 -5.74 10.76
N GLU A 2 4.94 -6.97 10.71
CA GLU A 2 5.23 -8.06 11.66
C GLU A 2 6.72 -8.45 11.71
N ALA A 3 7.35 -8.64 10.54
CA ALA A 3 8.78 -9.01 10.47
C ALA A 3 9.70 -7.95 11.11
N VAL A 4 9.32 -6.68 11.05
CA VAL A 4 10.05 -5.58 11.71
C VAL A 4 9.79 -5.62 13.22
N ALA A 5 8.53 -5.72 13.63
CA ALA A 5 8.17 -5.78 15.04
C ALA A 5 8.86 -6.97 15.77
N GLN A 6 9.05 -8.10 15.08
CA GLN A 6 9.81 -9.24 15.61
C GLN A 6 11.29 -8.90 15.86
N LYS A 7 11.87 -7.95 15.13
CA LYS A 7 13.29 -7.57 15.26
C LYS A 7 13.52 -6.48 16.29
N ILE A 8 12.67 -5.47 16.33
CA ILE A 8 12.89 -4.26 17.14
C ILE A 8 11.86 -4.08 18.26
N GLY A 9 10.88 -4.95 18.35
CA GLY A 9 9.74 -4.81 19.25
C GLY A 9 8.64 -3.94 18.67
N GLY A 10 7.55 -3.83 19.43
CA GLY A 10 6.39 -3.05 19.04
C GLY A 10 5.12 -3.88 18.90
N VAL A 11 4.02 -3.22 18.65
CA VAL A 11 2.69 -3.83 18.42
C VAL A 11 2.26 -3.55 17.00
N VAL A 12 1.91 -4.58 16.26
CA VAL A 12 1.32 -4.45 14.92
C VAL A 12 -0.20 -4.46 15.06
N MET A 13 -0.81 -3.36 14.67
CA MET A 13 -2.27 -3.22 14.70
C MET A 13 -2.89 -3.86 13.45
N PRO A 14 -4.17 -4.27 13.51
CA PRO A 14 -4.88 -4.73 12.33
C PRO A 14 -4.83 -3.73 11.20
N ALA A 15 -4.71 -4.20 9.97
CA ALA A 15 -4.69 -3.34 8.79
C ALA A 15 -6.01 -2.58 8.64
N ILE A 16 -5.91 -1.31 8.27
CA ILE A 16 -7.05 -0.51 7.82
C ILE A 16 -7.16 -0.70 6.31
N HIS A 17 -8.24 -1.34 5.87
CA HIS A 17 -8.42 -1.71 4.45
C HIS A 17 -9.01 -0.59 3.59
N PHE A 18 -9.40 0.54 4.18
CA PHE A 18 -9.89 1.68 3.43
C PHE A 18 -8.73 2.49 2.85
N ALA A 19 -8.94 2.99 1.64
CA ALA A 19 -8.01 3.83 0.91
C ALA A 19 -8.73 5.02 0.29
N ALA A 20 -7.99 6.09 0.01
CA ALA A 20 -8.48 7.20 -0.78
C ALA A 20 -7.71 7.27 -2.10
N ASP A 21 -8.38 7.75 -3.12
CA ASP A 21 -7.82 7.95 -4.45
C ASP A 21 -8.35 9.26 -5.03
N VAL A 22 -8.06 9.51 -6.29
CA VAL A 22 -8.53 10.69 -7.03
C VAL A 22 -9.41 10.27 -8.19
N ASP A 23 -10.26 11.20 -8.65
CA ASP A 23 -10.98 11.04 -9.89
C ASP A 23 -10.01 11.09 -11.07
N ILE A 24 -10.12 10.12 -11.96
CA ILE A 24 -9.30 10.00 -13.17
C ILE A 24 -10.23 10.02 -14.37
N GLU A 25 -9.93 10.87 -15.36
CA GLU A 25 -10.64 10.90 -16.62
C GLU A 25 -10.14 9.75 -17.52
N GLY A 26 -11.03 8.84 -17.84
CA GLY A 26 -10.77 7.67 -18.69
C GLY A 26 -11.68 7.64 -19.93
N PRO A 27 -11.58 6.60 -20.76
CA PRO A 27 -12.33 6.49 -22.03
C PRO A 27 -13.87 6.52 -21.88
N GLN A 28 -14.38 6.17 -20.70
CA GLN A 28 -15.82 6.11 -20.41
C GLN A 28 -16.31 7.24 -19.49
N GLY A 29 -15.48 8.26 -19.25
CA GLY A 29 -15.75 9.36 -18.35
C GLY A 29 -14.84 9.37 -17.14
N ILE A 30 -15.27 10.06 -16.08
CA ILE A 30 -14.52 10.17 -14.84
C ILE A 30 -14.80 8.93 -13.98
N GLY A 31 -13.76 8.22 -13.60
CA GLY A 31 -13.78 7.12 -12.64
C GLY A 31 -12.83 7.39 -11.47
N TYR A 32 -13.03 6.70 -10.37
CA TYR A 32 -12.23 6.88 -9.15
C TYR A 32 -11.08 5.87 -9.13
N GLY A 33 -9.84 6.35 -9.04
CA GLY A 33 -8.65 5.50 -9.01
C GLY A 33 -8.53 4.59 -10.22
N MET A 34 -8.27 3.31 -10.02
CA MET A 34 -8.09 2.34 -11.10
C MET A 34 -9.34 2.13 -11.97
N ASP A 35 -10.53 2.42 -11.46
CA ASP A 35 -11.75 2.42 -12.29
C ASP A 35 -11.66 3.45 -13.43
N GLY A 36 -11.05 4.62 -13.16
CA GLY A 36 -10.79 5.65 -14.17
C GLY A 36 -9.79 5.17 -15.23
N PHE A 37 -8.68 4.55 -14.83
CA PHE A 37 -7.72 3.98 -15.77
C PHE A 37 -8.33 2.86 -16.63
N ALA A 38 -9.05 1.95 -16.01
CA ALA A 38 -9.69 0.84 -16.69
C ALA A 38 -10.88 1.31 -17.58
N GLY A 39 -11.42 2.52 -17.36
CA GLY A 39 -12.62 2.99 -18.01
C GLY A 39 -13.88 2.18 -17.69
N MET A 40 -13.87 1.45 -16.57
CA MET A 40 -14.95 0.60 -16.09
C MET A 40 -14.87 0.41 -14.59
N LYS A 41 -15.97 0.02 -13.96
CA LYS A 41 -15.94 -0.37 -12.54
C LYS A 41 -15.30 -1.75 -12.39
N LEU A 42 -14.16 -1.78 -11.73
CA LEU A 42 -13.46 -3.02 -11.42
C LEU A 42 -14.13 -3.73 -10.22
N PRO A 43 -14.26 -5.06 -10.24
CA PRO A 43 -14.94 -5.81 -9.17
C PRO A 43 -14.33 -5.65 -7.78
N GLY A 44 -13.04 -5.27 -7.69
CA GLY A 44 -12.33 -5.09 -6.44
C GLY A 44 -12.34 -3.66 -5.87
N SER A 45 -12.85 -2.67 -6.61
CA SER A 45 -12.78 -1.24 -6.26
C SER A 45 -13.92 -0.81 -5.33
N PHE A 46 -13.99 -1.36 -4.11
CA PHE A 46 -15.10 -1.05 -3.18
C PHE A 46 -14.65 -0.60 -1.78
N TYR A 47 -13.34 -0.46 -1.53
CA TYR A 47 -12.80 0.01 -0.24
C TYR A 47 -12.39 1.48 -0.24
N GLN A 48 -12.93 2.25 -1.16
CA GLN A 48 -12.59 3.66 -1.36
C GLN A 48 -13.46 4.55 -0.47
N ILE A 49 -12.82 5.50 0.21
CA ILE A 49 -13.50 6.51 1.02
C ILE A 49 -12.91 7.90 0.76
N PRO A 50 -13.70 8.99 0.99
CA PRO A 50 -13.19 10.35 0.80
C PRO A 50 -11.99 10.66 1.70
N LEU A 51 -11.04 11.46 1.16
CA LEU A 51 -9.84 11.89 1.89
C LEU A 51 -10.12 12.40 3.32
N PRO A 52 -11.08 13.32 3.56
CA PRO A 52 -11.32 13.83 4.91
C PRO A 52 -11.70 12.73 5.89
N LEU A 53 -12.51 11.77 5.44
CA LEU A 53 -12.96 10.68 6.30
C LEU A 53 -11.82 9.73 6.66
N LEU A 54 -10.94 9.40 5.72
CA LEU A 54 -9.76 8.57 6.01
C LEU A 54 -8.77 9.30 6.91
N THR A 55 -8.54 10.59 6.68
CA THR A 55 -7.69 11.41 7.55
C THR A 55 -8.19 11.42 8.98
N GLU A 56 -9.48 11.69 9.20
CA GLU A 56 -10.10 11.65 10.53
C GLU A 56 -9.99 10.27 11.18
N LEU A 57 -10.27 9.21 10.44
CA LEU A 57 -10.14 7.83 10.93
C LEU A 57 -8.72 7.55 11.44
N LEU A 58 -7.70 7.93 10.66
CA LEU A 58 -6.30 7.72 11.05
C LEU A 58 -5.88 8.59 12.23
N ILE A 59 -6.33 9.86 12.30
CA ILE A 59 -6.09 10.72 13.45
C ILE A 59 -6.67 10.11 14.72
N HIS A 60 -7.92 9.65 14.69
CA HIS A 60 -8.55 9.02 15.84
C HIS A 60 -7.86 7.71 16.23
N ALA A 61 -7.46 6.89 15.26
CA ALA A 61 -6.73 5.65 15.54
C ALA A 61 -5.38 5.95 16.23
N CYS A 62 -4.57 6.84 15.66
CA CYS A 62 -3.28 7.24 16.24
C CYS A 62 -3.45 7.88 17.62
N GLY A 63 -4.46 8.75 17.81
CA GLY A 63 -4.80 9.34 19.10
C GLY A 63 -5.05 8.28 20.18
N ASN A 64 -5.84 7.28 19.84
CA ASN A 64 -6.10 6.14 20.73
C ASN A 64 -4.84 5.35 21.11
N TYR A 65 -3.88 5.20 20.18
CA TYR A 65 -2.62 4.52 20.49
C TYR A 65 -1.77 5.35 21.46
N PHE A 66 -1.63 6.65 21.22
CA PHE A 66 -0.91 7.55 22.12
C PHE A 66 -1.54 7.62 23.52
N ASP A 67 -2.86 7.66 23.61
CA ASP A 67 -3.57 7.67 24.89
C ASP A 67 -3.37 6.37 25.70
N ARG A 68 -2.95 5.31 25.04
CA ARG A 68 -2.58 4.02 25.65
C ARG A 68 -1.07 3.84 25.85
N GLY A 69 -0.30 4.92 25.68
CA GLY A 69 1.12 4.95 26.00
C GLY A 69 2.06 4.63 24.84
N ALA A 70 1.57 4.58 23.60
CA ALA A 70 2.48 4.52 22.45
C ALA A 70 3.42 5.73 22.43
N GLN A 71 4.72 5.48 22.24
CA GLN A 71 5.72 6.54 22.16
C GLN A 71 5.98 6.95 20.71
N LEU A 72 5.63 6.11 19.77
CA LEU A 72 5.77 6.31 18.33
C LEU A 72 4.65 5.52 17.63
N VAL A 73 4.07 6.13 16.60
CA VAL A 73 3.20 5.44 15.64
C VAL A 73 3.86 5.43 14.28
N VAL A 74 3.85 4.30 13.60
CA VAL A 74 4.36 4.16 12.23
C VAL A 74 3.20 3.77 11.31
N LEU A 75 2.91 4.61 10.32
CA LEU A 75 1.91 4.38 9.30
C LEU A 75 2.60 3.95 8.01
N ILE A 76 2.26 2.77 7.50
CA ILE A 76 2.78 2.26 6.24
C ILE A 76 1.60 2.00 5.32
N SER A 77 1.66 2.54 4.12
CA SER A 77 0.65 2.31 3.09
C SER A 77 1.18 1.40 1.99
N GLY A 78 0.40 0.38 1.63
CA GLY A 78 0.59 -0.40 0.40
C GLY A 78 -0.19 0.20 -0.78
N HIS A 79 -0.99 1.25 -0.56
CA HIS A 79 -1.70 1.98 -1.60
C HIS A 79 -0.98 3.31 -1.85
N ASN A 80 -0.54 3.56 -3.11
CA ASN A 80 0.52 4.53 -3.40
C ASN A 80 0.13 5.75 -4.25
N PRO A 81 -1.14 6.16 -4.41
CA PRO A 81 -1.45 7.41 -5.09
C PRO A 81 -1.02 8.62 -4.26
N PRO A 82 -0.71 9.78 -4.89
CA PRO A 82 -0.27 10.98 -4.18
C PRO A 82 -1.23 11.45 -3.09
N ILE A 83 -2.53 11.20 -3.26
CA ILE A 83 -3.56 11.54 -2.27
C ILE A 83 -3.39 10.75 -0.97
N GLN A 84 -2.96 9.51 -1.06
CA GLN A 84 -2.70 8.67 0.12
C GLN A 84 -1.50 9.21 0.93
N GLN A 85 -0.44 9.65 0.25
CA GLN A 85 0.69 10.33 0.90
C GLN A 85 0.23 11.61 1.58
N GLN A 86 -0.60 12.42 0.92
CA GLN A 86 -1.14 13.64 1.50
C GLN A 86 -1.93 13.38 2.79
N ILE A 87 -2.72 12.30 2.83
CA ILE A 87 -3.45 11.89 4.03
C ILE A 87 -2.47 11.58 5.17
N MET A 88 -1.47 10.76 4.91
CA MET A 88 -0.49 10.37 5.93
C MET A 88 0.31 11.59 6.42
N ASP A 89 0.66 12.50 5.54
CA ASP A 89 1.31 13.77 5.91
C ASP A 89 0.41 14.63 6.80
N GLN A 90 -0.88 14.75 6.49
CA GLN A 90 -1.84 15.46 7.34
C GLN A 90 -1.94 14.84 8.74
N VAL A 91 -1.93 13.52 8.84
CA VAL A 91 -1.94 12.82 10.15
C VAL A 91 -0.66 13.11 10.92
N ARG A 92 0.52 12.99 10.29
CA ARG A 92 1.81 13.34 10.91
C ARG A 92 1.81 14.78 11.42
N ASP A 93 1.38 15.72 10.58
CA ASP A 93 1.41 17.15 10.87
C ASP A 93 0.39 17.52 11.96
N HIS A 94 -0.72 16.78 12.10
CA HIS A 94 -1.65 16.93 13.22
C HIS A 94 -1.01 16.60 14.58
N PHE A 95 -0.18 15.57 14.64
CA PHE A 95 0.44 15.14 15.90
C PHE A 95 1.77 15.82 16.22
N ALA A 96 2.46 16.41 15.24
CA ALA A 96 3.76 17.05 15.42
C ALA A 96 3.75 18.15 16.51
N PRO A 97 2.81 19.14 16.52
CA PRO A 97 2.76 20.16 17.55
C PRO A 97 2.40 19.63 18.94
N LEU A 98 1.86 18.42 19.04
CA LEU A 98 1.52 17.75 20.29
C LEU A 98 2.69 16.96 20.87
N GLY A 99 3.86 16.95 20.20
CA GLY A 99 5.03 16.17 20.60
C GLY A 99 4.80 14.65 20.49
N LYS A 100 3.84 14.20 19.69
CA LYS A 100 3.48 12.81 19.46
C LYS A 100 4.02 12.38 18.08
N PRO A 101 5.14 11.63 18.00
CA PRO A 101 5.78 11.33 16.74
C PRO A 101 4.99 10.30 15.92
N VAL A 102 4.66 10.65 14.69
CA VAL A 102 4.11 9.76 13.67
C VAL A 102 5.08 9.71 12.49
N LEU A 103 5.55 8.53 12.14
CA LEU A 103 6.33 8.28 10.92
C LEU A 103 5.42 7.72 9.84
N THR A 104 5.63 8.16 8.62
CA THR A 104 4.81 7.76 7.46
C THR A 104 5.71 7.29 6.32
N SER A 105 5.32 6.25 5.61
CA SER A 105 6.01 5.79 4.40
C SER A 105 5.08 4.97 3.51
N MET A 106 5.33 5.01 2.21
CA MET A 106 4.86 3.99 1.29
C MET A 106 5.73 2.74 1.44
N GLU A 107 5.16 1.55 1.29
CA GLU A 107 5.89 0.30 1.56
C GLU A 107 7.11 0.11 0.65
N PHE A 108 7.02 0.50 -0.63
CA PHE A 108 8.13 0.36 -1.58
C PHE A 108 9.31 1.30 -1.27
N GLU A 109 9.05 2.46 -0.64
CA GLU A 109 10.09 3.42 -0.25
C GLU A 109 10.98 2.88 0.87
N LEU A 110 10.48 1.91 1.62
CA LEU A 110 11.20 1.27 2.72
C LEU A 110 12.36 0.38 2.24
N ALA A 111 12.43 0.02 0.96
CA ALA A 111 13.52 -0.80 0.46
C ALA A 111 14.89 -0.12 0.67
N ASP A 112 15.85 -0.85 1.27
CA ASP A 112 17.22 -0.39 1.51
C ASP A 112 18.01 -0.21 0.21
N LYS A 113 17.58 -0.89 -0.87
CA LYS A 113 18.19 -0.82 -2.20
C LYS A 113 17.29 -0.09 -3.18
N PRO A 114 17.80 0.93 -3.90
CA PRO A 114 17.01 1.70 -4.86
C PRO A 114 16.33 0.86 -5.93
N GLU A 115 16.99 -0.21 -6.41
CA GLU A 115 16.45 -1.13 -7.42
C GLU A 115 15.24 -1.93 -6.95
N TYR A 116 14.95 -1.94 -5.64
CA TYR A 116 13.78 -2.58 -5.04
C TYR A 116 12.70 -1.58 -4.60
N ARG A 117 12.91 -0.28 -4.85
CA ARG A 117 11.91 0.77 -4.64
C ARG A 117 10.95 0.84 -5.81
N ILE A 118 10.15 -0.20 -5.95
CA ILE A 118 9.26 -0.39 -7.09
C ILE A 118 7.83 -0.46 -6.57
N SER A 119 6.97 0.32 -7.21
CA SER A 119 5.52 0.29 -7.02
C SER A 119 4.87 -0.19 -8.31
N ASP A 120 3.93 -1.10 -8.21
CA ASP A 120 3.05 -1.49 -9.31
C ASP A 120 1.60 -1.63 -8.80
N HIS A 121 0.70 -2.04 -9.65
CA HIS A 121 -0.69 -2.31 -9.28
C HIS A 121 -1.15 -3.62 -9.88
N ALA A 122 -1.47 -4.59 -9.02
CA ALA A 122 -1.85 -5.96 -9.38
C ALA A 122 -0.87 -6.63 -10.36
N GLY A 123 0.38 -6.20 -10.37
CA GLY A 123 1.40 -6.58 -11.33
C GLY A 123 2.39 -7.62 -10.82
N GLY A 124 3.51 -7.72 -11.51
CA GLY A 124 4.52 -8.74 -11.23
C GLY A 124 5.22 -8.58 -9.88
N TYR A 125 5.42 -7.35 -9.41
CA TYR A 125 6.09 -7.12 -8.11
C TYR A 125 5.19 -7.50 -6.94
N GLU A 126 3.93 -7.08 -6.94
CA GLU A 126 2.96 -7.51 -5.93
C GLU A 126 2.72 -9.03 -5.99
N THR A 127 2.64 -9.60 -7.20
CA THR A 127 2.54 -11.05 -7.38
C THR A 127 3.75 -11.78 -6.81
N ALA A 128 4.98 -11.28 -7.06
CA ALA A 128 6.21 -11.86 -6.51
C ALA A 128 6.19 -11.84 -4.97
N MET A 129 5.78 -10.72 -4.36
CA MET A 129 5.63 -10.60 -2.91
C MET A 129 4.62 -11.62 -2.37
N MET A 130 3.47 -11.78 -3.02
CA MET A 130 2.47 -12.77 -2.64
C MET A 130 2.97 -14.20 -2.80
N LEU A 131 3.72 -14.51 -3.86
CA LEU A 131 4.35 -15.82 -4.05
C LEU A 131 5.37 -16.15 -2.94
N ALA A 132 6.08 -15.13 -2.43
CA ALA A 132 7.01 -15.31 -1.31
C ALA A 132 6.30 -15.52 0.03
N LEU A 133 5.20 -14.81 0.28
CA LEU A 133 4.53 -14.78 1.58
C LEU A 133 3.37 -15.75 1.70
N SER A 134 2.63 -15.98 0.61
CA SER A 134 1.41 -16.79 0.59
C SER A 134 1.19 -17.46 -0.77
N PRO A 135 2.09 -18.34 -1.24
CA PRO A 135 2.07 -18.88 -2.59
C PRO A 135 0.76 -19.62 -2.94
N ASN A 136 0.12 -20.20 -1.95
CA ASN A 136 -1.16 -20.93 -2.15
C ASN A 136 -2.35 -20.02 -2.47
N GLN A 137 -2.19 -18.71 -2.34
CA GLN A 137 -3.22 -17.70 -2.66
C GLN A 137 -3.03 -17.09 -4.06
N VAL A 138 -1.98 -17.49 -4.78
CA VAL A 138 -1.63 -16.94 -6.10
C VAL A 138 -1.92 -17.96 -7.18
N ASN A 139 -2.74 -17.58 -8.17
CA ASN A 139 -2.97 -18.37 -9.38
C ASN A 139 -2.47 -17.60 -10.61
N GLN A 140 -1.18 -17.69 -10.91
CA GLN A 140 -0.57 -16.99 -12.04
C GLN A 140 -1.20 -17.41 -13.39
N GLN A 141 -1.68 -18.62 -13.51
CA GLN A 141 -2.27 -19.12 -14.75
C GLN A 141 -3.62 -18.46 -15.08
N ALA A 142 -4.34 -18.00 -14.07
CA ALA A 142 -5.58 -17.26 -14.27
C ALA A 142 -5.35 -15.89 -14.94
N ASN A 143 -4.13 -15.35 -14.87
CA ASN A 143 -3.78 -14.01 -15.36
C ASN A 143 -3.12 -14.03 -16.75
N VAL A 144 -2.93 -15.19 -17.37
CA VAL A 144 -2.34 -15.29 -18.70
C VAL A 144 -3.18 -14.52 -19.71
N GLY A 145 -2.59 -13.52 -20.35
CA GLY A 145 -3.25 -12.67 -21.35
C GLY A 145 -4.13 -11.56 -20.78
N LEU A 146 -4.15 -11.37 -19.45
CA LEU A 146 -4.90 -10.32 -18.77
C LEU A 146 -4.03 -9.14 -18.30
N GLU A 147 -2.76 -9.11 -18.68
CA GLU A 147 -1.77 -8.09 -18.25
C GLU A 147 -1.95 -6.79 -19.04
N ARG A 148 -3.03 -6.07 -18.76
CA ARG A 148 -3.42 -4.86 -19.48
C ARG A 148 -3.87 -3.79 -18.48
N GLU A 149 -3.47 -2.54 -18.72
CA GLU A 149 -3.87 -1.39 -17.90
C GLU A 149 -5.40 -1.20 -17.86
N ASP A 150 -6.08 -1.48 -18.96
CA ASP A 150 -7.55 -1.39 -19.05
C ASP A 150 -8.27 -2.47 -18.23
N LEU A 151 -7.52 -3.43 -17.66
CA LEU A 151 -8.02 -4.42 -16.70
C LEU A 151 -7.55 -4.12 -15.27
N GLY A 152 -6.92 -2.96 -15.03
CA GLY A 152 -6.46 -2.54 -13.72
C GLY A 152 -5.10 -3.09 -13.31
N ILE A 153 -4.28 -3.56 -14.26
CA ILE A 153 -2.92 -4.04 -14.03
C ILE A 153 -1.92 -3.01 -14.57
N ALA A 154 -1.10 -2.45 -13.71
CA ALA A 154 -0.06 -1.50 -14.08
C ALA A 154 1.29 -1.93 -13.50
N SER A 155 2.15 -2.51 -14.33
CA SER A 155 3.47 -3.04 -13.93
C SER A 155 4.43 -3.10 -15.10
N SER A 156 5.73 -2.94 -14.81
CA SER A 156 6.81 -3.22 -15.76
C SER A 156 7.30 -4.67 -15.70
N LEU A 157 6.89 -5.44 -14.69
CA LEU A 157 7.14 -6.88 -14.57
C LEU A 157 5.85 -7.65 -14.84
N SER A 158 5.90 -8.62 -15.75
CA SER A 158 4.77 -9.51 -16.02
C SER A 158 4.40 -10.34 -14.80
N VAL A 159 3.10 -10.50 -14.56
CA VAL A 159 2.57 -11.38 -13.51
C VAL A 159 3.06 -12.82 -13.70
N THR A 160 3.16 -13.27 -14.94
CA THR A 160 3.59 -14.65 -15.29
C THR A 160 5.09 -14.86 -15.12
N GLU A 161 5.90 -13.79 -15.11
CA GLU A 161 7.34 -13.84 -14.88
C GLU A 161 7.72 -13.63 -13.40
N ALA A 162 6.75 -13.28 -12.56
CA ALA A 162 6.97 -13.10 -11.15
C ALA A 162 7.36 -14.40 -10.44
N THR A 163 8.33 -14.34 -9.55
CA THR A 163 8.80 -15.49 -8.77
C THR A 163 8.83 -15.19 -7.27
N GLY A 164 8.64 -16.22 -6.45
CA GLY A 164 8.75 -16.08 -4.99
C GLY A 164 10.16 -15.70 -4.52
N GLU A 165 11.20 -16.02 -5.28
CA GLU A 165 12.58 -15.60 -4.98
C GLU A 165 12.75 -14.09 -5.14
N GLN A 166 12.22 -13.51 -6.22
CA GLN A 166 12.19 -12.05 -6.41
C GLN A 166 11.40 -11.39 -5.26
N GLY A 167 10.22 -11.90 -4.95
CA GLY A 167 9.38 -11.38 -3.87
C GLY A 167 10.06 -11.43 -2.51
N LYS A 168 10.80 -12.50 -2.22
CA LYS A 168 11.61 -12.62 -1.00
C LYS A 168 12.69 -11.54 -0.94
N ALA A 169 13.39 -11.28 -2.06
CA ALA A 169 14.42 -10.25 -2.12
C ALA A 169 13.84 -8.84 -1.89
N TYR A 170 12.67 -8.54 -2.48
CA TYR A 170 11.95 -7.27 -2.26
C TYR A 170 11.52 -7.12 -0.81
N PHE A 171 10.87 -8.13 -0.24
CA PHE A 171 10.41 -8.13 1.15
C PHE A 171 11.56 -7.94 2.13
N GLU A 172 12.65 -8.69 1.98
CA GLU A 172 13.82 -8.58 2.85
C GLU A 172 14.47 -7.19 2.77
N SER A 173 14.50 -6.57 1.56
CA SER A 173 15.00 -5.21 1.37
C SER A 173 14.14 -4.18 2.12
N GLN A 174 12.81 -4.28 2.02
CA GLN A 174 11.88 -3.43 2.77
C GLN A 174 12.04 -3.59 4.29
N VAL A 175 12.20 -4.82 4.77
CA VAL A 175 12.39 -5.10 6.21
C VAL A 175 13.73 -4.57 6.73
N ARG A 176 14.78 -4.49 5.90
CA ARG A 176 16.06 -3.89 6.29
C ARG A 176 16.05 -2.38 6.30
N GLY A 177 15.31 -1.76 5.39
CA GLY A 177 15.25 -0.30 5.26
C GLY A 177 14.30 0.38 6.26
N MET A 178 13.48 -0.39 6.97
CA MET A 178 12.62 0.08 8.05
C MET A 178 13.38 0.09 9.39
#